data_40fe51df220a2e0fa295a44af6cdfe54
#
_entry.id   40fe51df220a2e0fa295a44af6cdfe54
#
_cell.length_a   1.000
_cell.length_b   1.000
_cell.length_c   1.000
_cell.angle_alpha   90.00
_cell.angle_beta   90.00
_cell.angle_gamma   90.00
#
_symmetry.space_group_name_H-M   'P 1'
#
loop_
_entity.id
_entity.type
_entity.pdbx_description
1 polymer ?
#
loop_
_entity_poly.entity_id
_entity_poly.type
_entity_poly.pdbx_seq_one_letter_code
_entity_poly.pdbx_strand_id
1 'polypeptide(L)'
;DTLHFNVPHRMDVKMEIPGAELVLNDEKLDQRMYRLKQPLQPGAELWLTVRGGWQQKGIANDVEFTGLVNNGSFFNNQELLPTLGYEPRMELSDRADRRKHELPPNDRMPKLSEDPVKRMQNYLMANSDWVNVRTTISTAPDQIAIAPGSLRKEWTANGRRYFNYELDKPSLNFYAFMSARYEVAREKWNGVDLEVYYQKEHAVNVPRMLNSMKKSLAYYSEHFGPYHHKQARIIEFPRYASFAQAFPGTMPYSESIGFI
;
A
#
# COMPACT_ATOMS: atom_id res chain seq x y z
N ASP A 1 24.55 11.21 -3.97
CA ASP A 1 24.14 12.53 -4.47
C ASP A 1 23.02 12.48 -5.52
N THR A 2 22.58 11.28 -5.91
CA THR A 2 21.51 11.10 -6.91
C THR A 2 20.36 10.28 -6.30
N LEU A 3 19.13 10.75 -6.52
CA LEU A 3 17.91 10.09 -6.10
C LEU A 3 17.15 9.62 -7.34
N HIS A 4 16.80 8.34 -7.38
CA HIS A 4 16.04 7.71 -8.45
C HIS A 4 14.62 7.44 -7.96
N PHE A 5 13.63 7.82 -8.76
CA PHE A 5 12.22 7.58 -8.44
C PHE A 5 11.53 6.88 -9.60
N ASN A 6 10.76 5.85 -9.27
CA ASN A 6 9.70 5.33 -10.13
C ASN A 6 8.42 6.11 -9.79
N VAL A 7 7.82 6.73 -10.79
CA VAL A 7 6.61 7.54 -10.63
C VAL A 7 5.40 6.70 -11.04
N PRO A 8 4.27 6.78 -10.33
CA PRO A 8 3.07 6.05 -10.72
C PRO A 8 2.64 6.39 -12.14
N HIS A 9 2.47 5.36 -12.97
CA HIS A 9 2.05 5.50 -14.35
C HIS A 9 0.72 6.26 -14.46
N ARG A 10 0.58 7.16 -15.44
CA ARG A 10 -0.64 7.93 -15.73
C ARG A 10 -1.09 8.90 -14.62
N MET A 11 -0.30 9.13 -13.59
CA MET A 11 -0.57 10.18 -12.62
C MET A 11 0.18 11.46 -12.99
N ASP A 12 -0.50 12.60 -12.87
CA ASP A 12 0.20 13.90 -12.86
C ASP A 12 0.88 14.09 -11.50
N VAL A 13 2.17 13.77 -11.44
CA VAL A 13 2.97 13.84 -10.21
C VAL A 13 3.95 15.00 -10.28
N LYS A 14 3.86 15.91 -9.32
CA LYS A 14 4.82 16.98 -9.08
C LYS A 14 5.62 16.68 -7.82
N MET A 15 6.92 16.78 -7.90
CA MET A 15 7.84 16.52 -6.81
C MET A 15 8.68 17.76 -6.54
N GLU A 16 8.74 18.18 -5.28
CA GLU A 16 9.58 19.29 -4.81
C GLU A 16 10.60 18.72 -3.83
N ILE A 17 11.89 18.78 -4.18
CA ILE A 17 13.00 18.27 -3.37
C ILE A 17 13.96 19.42 -3.14
N PRO A 18 14.00 20.01 -1.94
CA PRO A 18 14.89 21.13 -1.65
C PRO A 18 16.34 20.77 -1.88
N GLY A 19 17.07 21.62 -2.60
CA GLY A 19 18.48 21.38 -2.89
C GLY A 19 18.77 20.33 -3.94
N ALA A 20 17.77 19.87 -4.70
CA ALA A 20 17.93 18.94 -5.80
C ALA A 20 17.55 19.58 -7.15
N GLU A 21 18.13 19.04 -8.21
CA GLU A 21 17.84 19.37 -9.60
C GLU A 21 17.36 18.13 -10.34
N LEU A 22 16.28 18.24 -11.12
CA LEU A 22 15.80 17.17 -11.99
C LEU A 22 16.76 17.05 -13.19
N VAL A 23 17.47 15.92 -13.26
CA VAL A 23 18.46 15.66 -14.33
C VAL A 23 17.99 14.68 -15.38
N LEU A 24 16.95 13.88 -15.07
CA LEU A 24 16.30 12.98 -16.01
C LEU A 24 14.80 12.93 -15.70
N ASN A 25 13.97 13.04 -16.75
CA ASN A 25 12.55 12.72 -16.72
C ASN A 25 12.24 11.82 -17.91
N ASP A 26 12.21 10.52 -17.69
CA ASP A 26 11.84 9.54 -18.70
C ASP A 26 10.37 9.16 -18.53
N GLU A 27 9.51 9.76 -19.35
CA GLU A 27 8.05 9.52 -19.31
C GLU A 27 7.65 8.16 -19.88
N LYS A 28 8.52 7.50 -20.65
CA LYS A 28 8.22 6.16 -21.17
C LYS A 28 8.46 5.06 -20.15
N LEU A 29 9.44 5.27 -19.28
CA LEU A 29 9.81 4.35 -18.22
C LEU A 29 9.30 4.80 -16.85
N ASP A 30 8.56 5.91 -16.78
CA ASP A 30 8.08 6.51 -15.52
C ASP A 30 9.21 6.76 -14.50
N GLN A 31 10.40 7.15 -15.02
CA GLN A 31 11.61 7.33 -14.22
C GLN A 31 11.96 8.80 -14.08
N ARG A 32 12.27 9.22 -12.85
CA ARG A 32 12.84 10.53 -12.58
C ARG A 32 14.12 10.41 -11.78
N MET A 33 15.11 11.20 -12.17
CA MET A 33 16.41 11.29 -11.49
C MET A 33 16.66 12.71 -11.02
N TYR A 34 16.97 12.85 -9.73
CA TYR A 34 17.31 14.13 -9.12
C TYR A 34 18.74 14.08 -8.61
N ARG A 35 19.53 15.10 -8.92
CA ARG A 35 20.88 15.30 -8.36
C ARG A 35 20.82 16.28 -7.23
N LEU A 36 21.32 15.87 -6.06
CA LEU A 36 21.47 16.76 -4.91
C LEU A 36 22.66 17.70 -5.10
N LYS A 37 22.51 18.98 -4.79
CA LYS A 37 23.61 19.97 -4.81
C LYS A 37 24.70 19.63 -3.81
N GLN A 38 24.32 18.97 -2.73
CA GLN A 38 25.23 18.42 -1.72
C GLN A 38 24.83 16.97 -1.43
N PRO A 39 25.78 16.03 -1.37
CA PRO A 39 25.49 14.64 -1.02
C PRO A 39 24.82 14.53 0.34
N LEU A 40 23.77 13.73 0.43
CA LEU A 40 23.11 13.40 1.69
C LEU A 40 24.04 12.52 2.52
N GLN A 41 24.42 12.97 3.71
CA GLN A 41 25.27 12.22 4.61
C GLN A 41 24.50 11.13 5.35
N PRO A 42 25.13 10.02 5.77
CA PRO A 42 24.48 9.00 6.59
C PRO A 42 23.84 9.60 7.85
N GLY A 43 22.57 9.29 8.08
CA GLY A 43 21.78 9.83 9.19
C GLY A 43 21.19 11.23 8.97
N ALA A 44 21.50 11.90 7.85
CA ALA A 44 20.86 13.15 7.50
C ALA A 44 19.45 12.92 6.92
N GLU A 45 18.54 13.86 7.16
CA GLU A 45 17.17 13.82 6.68
C GLU A 45 16.99 14.77 5.48
N LEU A 46 16.16 14.34 4.54
CA LEU A 46 15.73 15.13 3.39
C LEU A 46 14.21 15.12 3.31
N TRP A 47 13.61 16.29 3.28
CA TRP A 47 12.19 16.45 3.06
C TRP A 47 11.88 16.57 1.58
N LEU A 48 10.90 15.83 1.12
CA LEU A 48 10.35 15.97 -0.23
C LEU A 48 8.84 16.15 -0.15
N THR A 49 8.29 16.95 -1.05
CA THR A 49 6.85 17.09 -1.22
C THR A 49 6.43 16.45 -2.53
N VAL A 50 5.45 15.56 -2.46
CA VAL A 50 4.83 14.96 -3.63
C VAL A 50 3.40 15.44 -3.73
N ARG A 51 3.00 15.95 -4.89
CA ARG A 51 1.62 16.25 -5.24
C ARG A 51 1.27 15.46 -6.47
N GLY A 52 0.18 14.74 -6.44
CA GLY A 52 -0.29 13.95 -7.56
C GLY A 52 -1.79 13.98 -7.68
N GLY A 53 -2.28 13.74 -8.86
CA GLY A 53 -3.70 13.64 -9.15
C GLY A 53 -3.95 12.65 -10.27
N TRP A 54 -5.06 11.94 -10.15
CA TRP A 54 -5.59 11.11 -11.20
C TRP A 54 -7.10 11.33 -11.30
N GLN A 55 -7.60 11.39 -12.51
CA GLN A 55 -9.01 11.57 -12.79
C GLN A 55 -9.46 10.56 -13.84
N GLN A 56 -10.45 9.74 -13.49
CA GLN A 56 -11.08 8.86 -14.47
C GLN A 56 -11.86 9.67 -15.50
N LYS A 57 -11.53 9.47 -16.79
CA LYS A 57 -12.14 10.17 -17.91
C LYS A 57 -13.14 9.27 -18.65
N GLY A 58 -14.26 8.93 -17.99
CA GLY A 58 -15.31 8.15 -18.60
C GLY A 58 -14.93 6.70 -18.91
N ILE A 59 -15.61 6.07 -19.86
CA ILE A 59 -15.33 4.70 -20.35
C ILE A 59 -14.30 4.80 -21.46
N ALA A 60 -13.14 4.20 -21.28
CA ALA A 60 -12.11 4.04 -22.30
C ALA A 60 -11.72 2.56 -22.40
N ASN A 61 -11.39 2.10 -23.62
CA ASN A 61 -11.10 0.68 -23.86
C ASN A 61 -9.79 0.18 -23.22
N ASP A 62 -8.91 1.10 -22.79
CA ASP A 62 -7.60 0.78 -22.22
C ASP A 62 -7.44 1.29 -20.78
N VAL A 63 -8.51 1.32 -20.01
CA VAL A 63 -8.42 1.70 -18.59
C VAL A 63 -7.95 0.50 -17.77
N GLU A 64 -6.67 0.39 -17.55
CA GLU A 64 -6.09 -0.66 -16.69
C GLU A 64 -6.39 -0.46 -15.21
N PHE A 65 -6.69 0.77 -14.81
CA PHE A 65 -6.90 1.09 -13.40
C PHE A 65 -8.39 1.29 -13.09
N THR A 66 -8.96 0.33 -12.40
CA THR A 66 -10.37 0.33 -11.98
C THR A 66 -10.56 0.49 -10.47
N GLY A 67 -9.49 0.77 -9.73
CA GLY A 67 -9.51 0.90 -8.27
C GLY A 67 -10.27 2.13 -7.75
N LEU A 68 -10.53 3.16 -8.60
CA LEU A 68 -11.37 4.31 -8.24
C LEU A 68 -12.78 4.13 -8.77
N VAL A 69 -13.71 3.79 -7.89
CA VAL A 69 -15.10 3.54 -8.22
C VAL A 69 -16.02 4.33 -7.29
N ASN A 70 -17.28 4.48 -7.68
CA ASN A 70 -18.27 5.22 -6.89
C ASN A 70 -18.51 4.62 -5.48
N ASN A 71 -18.31 3.31 -5.32
CA ASN A 71 -18.45 2.62 -4.04
C ASN A 71 -17.47 1.43 -4.00
N GLY A 72 -16.47 1.48 -3.14
CA GLY A 72 -15.48 0.41 -3.00
C GLY A 72 -14.12 0.70 -3.66
N SER A 73 -13.64 1.94 -3.61
CA SER A 73 -12.29 2.27 -4.07
C SER A 73 -11.22 1.58 -3.23
N PHE A 74 -10.19 1.07 -3.90
CA PHE A 74 -9.01 0.46 -3.30
C PHE A 74 -7.76 0.90 -4.04
N PHE A 75 -6.74 1.29 -3.28
CA PHE A 75 -5.42 1.67 -3.78
C PHE A 75 -4.34 1.17 -2.84
N ASN A 76 -3.26 0.62 -3.37
CA ASN A 76 -2.05 0.45 -2.58
C ASN A 76 -1.13 1.68 -2.72
N ASN A 77 -0.16 1.80 -1.80
CA ASN A 77 0.73 2.97 -1.80
C ASN A 77 1.63 3.07 -3.04
N GLN A 78 1.96 1.95 -3.70
CA GLN A 78 2.76 1.94 -4.92
C GLN A 78 2.02 2.52 -6.12
N GLU A 79 0.69 2.44 -6.12
CA GLU A 79 -0.15 3.01 -7.19
C GLU A 79 -0.32 4.53 -7.05
N LEU A 80 -0.07 5.09 -5.86
CA LEU A 80 -0.29 6.50 -5.56
C LEU A 80 0.98 7.31 -5.33
N LEU A 81 2.04 6.67 -4.84
CA LEU A 81 3.25 7.38 -4.41
C LEU A 81 4.45 6.94 -5.24
N PRO A 82 5.36 7.88 -5.57
CA PRO A 82 6.64 7.51 -6.14
C PRO A 82 7.42 6.59 -5.21
N THR A 83 8.06 5.58 -5.78
CA THR A 83 8.99 4.70 -5.07
C THR A 83 10.42 5.15 -5.27
N LEU A 84 11.18 5.24 -4.17
CA LEU A 84 12.59 5.59 -4.20
C LEU A 84 13.44 4.35 -4.46
N GLY A 85 14.43 4.49 -5.33
CA GLY A 85 15.45 3.50 -5.59
C GLY A 85 15.14 2.60 -6.79
N TYR A 86 15.87 1.50 -6.85
CA TYR A 86 15.80 0.55 -7.94
C TYR A 86 14.56 -0.36 -7.83
N GLU A 87 13.88 -0.58 -8.96
CA GLU A 87 12.68 -1.43 -9.03
C GLU A 87 12.97 -2.70 -9.87
N PRO A 88 13.28 -3.85 -9.24
CA PRO A 88 13.65 -5.07 -9.95
C PRO A 88 12.55 -5.62 -10.87
N ARG A 89 11.28 -5.28 -10.62
CA ARG A 89 10.16 -5.71 -11.45
C ARG A 89 10.14 -5.06 -12.83
N MET A 90 10.87 -3.95 -12.98
CA MET A 90 11.05 -3.27 -14.26
C MET A 90 12.16 -3.89 -15.10
N GLU A 91 12.92 -4.84 -14.55
CA GLU A 91 13.93 -5.55 -15.31
C GLU A 91 13.34 -6.60 -16.25
N LEU A 92 14.11 -6.85 -17.31
CA LEU A 92 13.85 -7.97 -18.21
C LEU A 92 13.94 -9.29 -17.44
N SER A 93 12.83 -10.01 -17.28
CA SER A 93 12.74 -11.21 -16.44
C SER A 93 12.84 -12.52 -17.22
N ASP A 94 12.49 -12.53 -18.50
CA ASP A 94 12.56 -13.74 -19.34
C ASP A 94 14.00 -14.17 -19.60
N ARG A 95 14.28 -15.47 -19.44
CA ARG A 95 15.64 -16.00 -19.59
C ARG A 95 16.16 -15.95 -21.02
N ALA A 96 15.31 -16.09 -22.01
CA ALA A 96 15.71 -16.09 -23.41
C ALA A 96 16.04 -14.66 -23.84
N ASP A 97 15.23 -13.72 -23.43
CA ASP A 97 15.45 -12.29 -23.71
C ASP A 97 16.69 -11.77 -22.97
N ARG A 98 16.90 -12.14 -21.71
CA ARG A 98 18.15 -11.78 -20.99
C ARG A 98 19.38 -12.30 -21.71
N ARG A 99 19.38 -13.57 -22.17
CA ARG A 99 20.48 -14.13 -22.95
C ARG A 99 20.71 -13.42 -24.28
N LYS A 100 19.62 -13.04 -24.97
CA LYS A 100 19.67 -12.26 -26.22
C LYS A 100 20.36 -10.91 -26.01
N HIS A 101 20.22 -10.30 -24.86
CA HIS A 101 20.82 -9.04 -24.48
C HIS A 101 22.10 -9.19 -23.63
N GLU A 102 22.69 -10.38 -23.57
CA GLU A 102 23.94 -10.69 -22.83
C GLU A 102 23.87 -10.34 -21.34
N LEU A 103 22.65 -10.33 -20.77
CA LEU A 103 22.43 -10.05 -19.36
C LEU A 103 22.60 -11.34 -18.51
N PRO A 104 23.16 -11.22 -17.29
CA PRO A 104 23.25 -12.35 -16.39
C PRO A 104 21.85 -12.88 -16.04
N PRO A 105 21.72 -14.15 -15.60
CA PRO A 105 20.45 -14.67 -15.09
C PRO A 105 19.92 -13.79 -13.95
N ASN A 106 18.59 -13.73 -13.81
CA ASN A 106 17.98 -13.05 -12.67
C ASN A 106 18.48 -13.65 -11.36
N ASP A 107 18.78 -12.79 -10.40
CA ASP A 107 19.06 -13.19 -9.04
C ASP A 107 17.82 -13.89 -8.45
N ARG A 108 18.05 -15.02 -7.82
CA ARG A 108 17.04 -15.70 -7.02
C ARG A 108 17.06 -15.13 -5.61
N MET A 109 15.92 -15.21 -4.94
CA MET A 109 15.89 -14.92 -3.50
C MET A 109 16.96 -15.80 -2.82
N PRO A 110 17.91 -15.19 -2.08
CA PRO A 110 18.96 -15.95 -1.42
C PRO A 110 18.38 -16.82 -0.31
N LYS A 111 19.03 -17.93 -0.04
CA LYS A 111 18.70 -18.72 1.17
C LYS A 111 19.00 -17.90 2.41
N LEU A 112 18.19 -18.05 3.46
CA LEU A 112 18.37 -17.33 4.72
C LEU A 112 19.76 -17.56 5.36
N SER A 113 20.44 -18.64 5.01
CA SER A 113 21.78 -18.99 5.49
C SER A 113 22.94 -18.35 4.72
N GLU A 114 22.71 -17.82 3.52
CA GLU A 114 23.80 -17.47 2.59
C GLU A 114 24.27 -16.02 2.76
N ASP A 115 23.37 -15.05 3.00
CA ASP A 115 23.76 -13.65 3.05
C ASP A 115 22.95 -12.87 4.10
N PRO A 116 23.60 -12.39 5.18
CA PRO A 116 22.93 -11.62 6.22
C PRO A 116 22.28 -10.32 5.72
N VAL A 117 22.86 -9.66 4.72
CA VAL A 117 22.34 -8.41 4.15
C VAL A 117 21.12 -8.72 3.30
N LYS A 118 21.19 -9.73 2.47
CA LYS A 118 20.06 -10.14 1.60
C LYS A 118 18.87 -10.71 2.39
N ARG A 119 19.05 -11.21 3.61
CA ARG A 119 17.95 -11.60 4.50
C ARG A 119 17.03 -10.42 4.86
N MET A 120 17.55 -9.20 4.81
CA MET A 120 16.76 -8.00 5.09
C MET A 120 15.90 -7.57 3.89
N GLN A 121 16.17 -8.10 2.71
CA GLN A 121 15.36 -7.84 1.53
C GLN A 121 14.08 -8.67 1.57
N ASN A 122 12.95 -8.03 1.35
CA ASN A 122 11.69 -8.74 1.22
C ASN A 122 11.17 -8.63 -0.22
N TYR A 123 10.53 -9.70 -0.69
CA TYR A 123 10.03 -9.79 -2.07
C TYR A 123 8.75 -8.96 -2.31
N LEU A 124 8.12 -8.44 -1.28
CA LEU A 124 6.92 -7.60 -1.41
C LEU A 124 7.27 -6.23 -1.98
N MET A 125 8.40 -5.69 -1.53
CA MET A 125 8.93 -4.41 -2.01
C MET A 125 10.45 -4.41 -1.92
N ALA A 126 11.13 -4.24 -3.04
CA ALA A 126 12.58 -4.31 -3.13
C ALA A 126 13.32 -3.33 -2.20
N ASN A 127 12.83 -2.12 -2.06
CA ASN A 127 13.43 -1.06 -1.23
C ASN A 127 12.53 -0.72 -0.04
N SER A 128 11.83 -1.73 0.49
CA SER A 128 10.95 -1.53 1.63
C SER A 128 11.76 -1.44 2.92
N ASP A 129 11.64 -0.32 3.59
CA ASP A 129 12.14 -0.11 4.93
C ASP A 129 10.98 0.10 5.90
N TRP A 130 11.29 0.23 7.17
CA TRP A 130 10.33 0.53 8.21
C TRP A 130 9.95 2.01 8.15
N VAL A 131 8.66 2.28 7.97
CA VAL A 131 8.12 3.63 7.83
C VAL A 131 7.10 3.95 8.91
N ASN A 132 7.05 5.21 9.31
CA ASN A 132 5.94 5.79 10.07
C ASN A 132 4.97 6.43 9.08
N VAL A 133 3.69 6.12 9.21
CA VAL A 133 2.65 6.66 8.34
C VAL A 133 1.61 7.39 9.16
N ARG A 134 1.35 8.65 8.81
CA ARG A 134 0.21 9.42 9.27
C ARG A 134 -0.57 9.89 8.05
N THR A 135 -1.86 9.61 8.02
CA THR A 135 -2.72 9.88 6.88
C THR A 135 -3.94 10.69 7.29
N THR A 136 -4.21 11.76 6.56
CA THR A 136 -5.54 12.37 6.54
C THR A 136 -6.17 12.06 5.18
N ILE A 137 -7.22 11.26 5.18
CA ILE A 137 -7.95 10.86 3.99
C ILE A 137 -9.38 11.42 4.05
N SER A 138 -9.93 11.82 2.91
CA SER A 138 -11.33 12.24 2.82
C SER A 138 -12.05 11.56 1.69
N THR A 139 -13.34 11.33 1.88
CA THR A 139 -14.22 10.68 0.91
C THR A 139 -15.57 11.38 0.83
N ALA A 140 -16.49 10.84 0.06
CA ALA A 140 -17.89 11.28 0.03
C ALA A 140 -18.53 11.20 1.43
N PRO A 141 -19.52 12.03 1.75
CA PRO A 141 -20.05 12.14 3.11
C PRO A 141 -20.77 10.88 3.60
N ASP A 142 -21.21 10.03 2.68
CA ASP A 142 -21.89 8.75 2.93
C ASP A 142 -20.94 7.54 2.97
N GLN A 143 -19.62 7.77 2.85
CA GLN A 143 -18.62 6.70 2.83
C GLN A 143 -17.69 6.75 4.04
N ILE A 144 -17.08 5.61 4.33
CA ILE A 144 -15.97 5.48 5.29
C ILE A 144 -14.70 5.30 4.48
N ALA A 145 -13.69 6.14 4.76
CA ALA A 145 -12.35 5.96 4.21
C ALA A 145 -11.43 5.34 5.24
N ILE A 146 -10.57 4.44 4.79
CA ILE A 146 -9.66 3.65 5.62
C ILE A 146 -8.24 3.84 5.12
N ALA A 147 -7.32 4.04 6.08
CA ALA A 147 -5.89 4.18 5.85
C ALA A 147 -5.11 3.35 6.90
N PRO A 148 -3.79 3.19 6.75
CA PRO A 148 -2.96 2.43 7.69
C PRO A 148 -3.05 2.97 9.12
N GLY A 149 -3.03 2.05 10.09
CA GLY A 149 -2.98 2.38 11.51
C GLY A 149 -4.33 2.59 12.19
N SER A 150 -4.30 3.15 13.38
CA SER A 150 -5.48 3.39 14.21
C SER A 150 -6.14 4.72 13.86
N LEU A 151 -7.47 4.76 13.83
CA LEU A 151 -8.23 5.99 13.66
C LEU A 151 -8.04 6.90 14.88
N ARG A 152 -7.54 8.13 14.64
CA ARG A 152 -7.32 9.14 15.68
C ARG A 152 -8.42 10.19 15.73
N LYS A 153 -8.94 10.57 14.56
CA LYS A 153 -9.96 11.59 14.45
C LYS A 153 -10.81 11.39 13.20
N GLU A 154 -12.07 11.73 13.33
CA GLU A 154 -13.03 11.80 12.23
C GLU A 154 -13.79 13.13 12.32
N TRP A 155 -14.06 13.76 11.17
CA TRP A 155 -14.87 14.99 11.07
C TRP A 155 -15.45 15.18 9.68
N THR A 156 -16.43 16.06 9.56
CA THR A 156 -17.00 16.48 8.29
C THR A 156 -16.68 17.94 8.04
N ALA A 157 -16.24 18.25 6.84
CA ALA A 157 -16.00 19.63 6.39
C ALA A 157 -16.17 19.72 4.88
N ASN A 158 -16.64 20.86 4.37
CA ASN A 158 -16.77 21.13 2.93
C ASN A 158 -17.50 20.04 2.14
N GLY A 159 -18.53 19.43 2.71
CA GLY A 159 -19.30 18.35 2.07
C GLY A 159 -18.57 17.01 1.97
N ARG A 160 -17.47 16.83 2.66
CA ARG A 160 -16.67 15.58 2.68
C ARG A 160 -16.51 15.09 4.11
N ARG A 161 -16.32 13.78 4.25
CA ARG A 161 -15.99 13.11 5.51
C ARG A 161 -14.50 12.81 5.55
N TYR A 162 -13.84 13.19 6.64
CA TYR A 162 -12.40 13.11 6.84
C TYR A 162 -12.06 12.15 7.96
N PHE A 163 -10.94 11.45 7.79
CA PHE A 163 -10.42 10.49 8.74
C PHE A 163 -8.92 10.71 8.89
N ASN A 164 -8.43 10.79 10.12
CA ASN A 164 -7.01 10.83 10.42
C ASN A 164 -6.59 9.51 11.05
N TYR A 165 -5.64 8.83 10.41
CA TYR A 165 -5.06 7.58 10.85
C TYR A 165 -3.58 7.75 11.14
N GLU A 166 -3.07 6.96 12.07
CA GLU A 166 -1.66 6.92 12.42
C GLU A 166 -1.24 5.49 12.77
N LEU A 167 -0.13 5.03 12.22
CA LEU A 167 0.47 3.76 12.60
C LEU A 167 0.88 3.81 14.08
N ASP A 168 0.55 2.78 14.83
CA ASP A 168 0.92 2.67 16.24
C ASP A 168 2.41 2.36 16.42
N LYS A 169 3.03 1.75 15.41
CA LYS A 169 4.45 1.41 15.31
C LYS A 169 4.91 1.49 13.85
N PRO A 170 6.20 1.68 13.59
CA PRO A 170 6.75 1.57 12.24
C PRO A 170 6.37 0.23 11.61
N SER A 171 6.09 0.24 10.33
CA SER A 171 5.70 -0.92 9.55
C SER A 171 6.40 -0.92 8.19
N LEU A 172 6.31 -2.02 7.46
CA LEU A 172 6.81 -2.07 6.09
C LEU A 172 6.14 -1.00 5.24
N ASN A 173 6.87 -0.42 4.29
CA ASN A 173 6.32 0.53 3.30
C ASN A 173 5.41 -0.18 2.29
N PHE A 174 4.42 -0.90 2.81
CA PHE A 174 3.44 -1.67 2.07
C PHE A 174 2.08 -1.54 2.76
N TYR A 175 1.20 -0.72 2.21
CA TYR A 175 -0.11 -0.41 2.80
C TYR A 175 -1.11 0.04 1.73
N ALA A 176 -2.38 0.15 2.12
CA ALA A 176 -3.48 0.45 1.20
C ALA A 176 -4.45 1.48 1.78
N PHE A 177 -5.20 2.09 0.86
CA PHE A 177 -6.28 3.03 1.13
C PHE A 177 -7.56 2.52 0.50
N MET A 178 -8.67 2.64 1.21
CA MET A 178 -9.99 2.17 0.75
C MET A 178 -11.08 3.14 1.11
N SER A 179 -12.16 3.13 0.34
CA SER A 179 -13.34 3.94 0.63
C SER A 179 -14.59 3.31 0.03
N ALA A 180 -15.63 3.13 0.86
CA ALA A 180 -16.95 2.68 0.43
C ALA A 180 -18.04 3.03 1.46
N ARG A 181 -19.31 2.72 1.10
CA ARG A 181 -20.48 2.75 1.98
C ARG A 181 -20.51 1.49 2.84
N TYR A 182 -19.53 1.38 3.74
CA TYR A 182 -19.39 0.20 4.58
C TYR A 182 -20.39 0.16 5.73
N GLU A 183 -20.96 -1.04 5.99
CA GLU A 183 -21.33 -1.46 7.33
C GLU A 183 -20.09 -1.96 8.06
N VAL A 184 -20.07 -1.83 9.41
CA VAL A 184 -18.91 -2.19 10.20
C VAL A 184 -19.30 -3.02 11.40
N ALA A 185 -18.79 -4.23 11.48
CA ALA A 185 -18.86 -5.05 12.68
C ALA A 185 -17.57 -4.93 13.48
N ARG A 186 -17.69 -4.77 14.80
CA ARG A 186 -16.56 -4.54 15.70
C ARG A 186 -16.60 -5.48 16.88
N GLU A 187 -15.43 -6.00 17.23
CA GLU A 187 -15.20 -6.74 18.48
C GLU A 187 -13.83 -6.35 19.04
N LYS A 188 -13.56 -6.76 20.27
CA LYS A 188 -12.26 -6.58 20.91
C LYS A 188 -11.70 -7.93 21.35
N TRP A 189 -10.40 -8.15 21.10
CA TRP A 189 -9.70 -9.34 21.51
C TRP A 189 -8.31 -8.99 22.04
N ASN A 190 -7.99 -9.31 23.29
CA ASN A 190 -6.69 -9.07 23.94
C ASN A 190 -6.11 -7.66 23.68
N GLY A 191 -6.94 -6.63 23.73
CA GLY A 191 -6.52 -5.25 23.49
C GLY A 191 -6.41 -4.84 22.02
N VAL A 192 -6.71 -5.77 21.09
CA VAL A 192 -6.76 -5.52 19.66
C VAL A 192 -8.21 -5.26 19.25
N ASP A 193 -8.44 -4.16 18.53
CA ASP A 193 -9.73 -3.85 17.94
C ASP A 193 -9.88 -4.64 16.62
N LEU A 194 -10.88 -5.52 16.57
CA LEU A 194 -11.21 -6.33 15.40
C LEU A 194 -12.36 -5.68 14.65
N GLU A 195 -12.18 -5.43 13.37
CA GLU A 195 -13.15 -4.75 12.53
C GLU A 195 -13.36 -5.49 11.22
N VAL A 196 -14.61 -5.65 10.80
CA VAL A 196 -14.98 -6.14 9.47
C VAL A 196 -15.79 -5.05 8.78
N TYR A 197 -15.27 -4.55 7.66
CA TYR A 197 -15.92 -3.58 6.78
C TYR A 197 -16.49 -4.32 5.58
N TYR A 198 -17.79 -4.27 5.38
CA TYR A 198 -18.48 -5.08 4.40
C TYR A 198 -19.64 -4.33 3.77
N GLN A 199 -20.08 -4.77 2.60
CA GLN A 199 -21.33 -4.30 1.99
C GLN A 199 -22.51 -4.96 2.71
N LYS A 200 -23.57 -4.22 2.95
CA LYS A 200 -24.74 -4.64 3.75
C LYS A 200 -25.30 -6.01 3.34
N GLU A 201 -25.32 -6.28 2.05
CA GLU A 201 -25.83 -7.52 1.46
C GLU A 201 -24.95 -8.73 1.77
N HIS A 202 -23.70 -8.52 2.19
CA HIS A 202 -22.68 -9.55 2.42
C HIS A 202 -22.46 -9.88 3.91
N ALA A 203 -23.40 -9.54 4.78
CA ALA A 203 -23.29 -9.73 6.24
C ALA A 203 -23.15 -11.20 6.70
N VAL A 204 -23.54 -12.17 5.87
CA VAL A 204 -23.66 -13.59 6.24
C VAL A 204 -22.40 -14.20 6.84
N ASN A 205 -21.21 -13.81 6.37
CA ASN A 205 -19.93 -14.35 6.84
C ASN A 205 -19.24 -13.50 7.92
N VAL A 206 -19.78 -12.37 8.28
CA VAL A 206 -19.14 -11.44 9.23
C VAL A 206 -18.84 -12.08 10.60
N PRO A 207 -19.76 -12.84 11.24
CA PRO A 207 -19.46 -13.53 12.49
C PRO A 207 -18.33 -14.55 12.35
N ARG A 208 -18.29 -15.28 11.23
CA ARG A 208 -17.20 -16.23 10.92
C ARG A 208 -15.87 -15.52 10.76
N MET A 209 -15.82 -14.37 10.08
CA MET A 209 -14.61 -13.57 9.89
C MET A 209 -14.05 -13.06 11.22
N LEU A 210 -14.89 -12.51 12.10
CA LEU A 210 -14.48 -12.08 13.43
C LEU A 210 -13.94 -13.24 14.28
N ASN A 211 -14.61 -14.38 14.24
CA ASN A 211 -14.14 -15.58 14.94
C ASN A 211 -12.81 -16.11 14.37
N SER A 212 -12.65 -16.09 13.06
CA SER A 212 -11.41 -16.50 12.39
C SER A 212 -10.24 -15.58 12.75
N MET A 213 -10.46 -14.25 12.77
CA MET A 213 -9.43 -13.31 13.25
C MET A 213 -8.97 -13.62 14.67
N LYS A 214 -9.91 -13.85 15.61
CA LYS A 214 -9.56 -14.22 17.00
C LYS A 214 -8.73 -15.48 17.08
N LYS A 215 -9.13 -16.54 16.36
CA LYS A 215 -8.40 -17.82 16.33
C LYS A 215 -7.02 -17.67 15.71
N SER A 216 -6.91 -16.94 14.60
CA SER A 216 -5.63 -16.70 13.93
C SER A 216 -4.70 -15.87 14.80
N LEU A 217 -5.17 -14.78 15.39
CA LEU A 217 -4.37 -13.96 16.30
C LEU A 217 -3.91 -14.72 17.54
N ALA A 218 -4.76 -15.58 18.11
CA ALA A 218 -4.39 -16.45 19.23
C ALA A 218 -3.26 -17.40 18.81
N TYR A 219 -3.44 -18.14 17.72
CA TYR A 219 -2.46 -19.10 17.23
C TYR A 219 -1.12 -18.43 16.89
N TYR A 220 -1.16 -17.36 16.09
CA TYR A 220 0.07 -16.67 15.68
C TYR A 220 0.78 -15.97 16.85
N SER A 221 0.03 -15.44 17.82
CA SER A 221 0.64 -14.82 19.00
C SER A 221 1.34 -15.85 19.89
N GLU A 222 0.82 -17.05 19.99
CA GLU A 222 1.43 -18.16 20.74
C GLU A 222 2.70 -18.69 20.05
N HIS A 223 2.70 -18.84 18.71
CA HIS A 223 3.76 -19.55 18.01
C HIS A 223 4.85 -18.62 17.44
N PHE A 224 4.53 -17.35 17.17
CA PHE A 224 5.44 -16.40 16.51
C PHE A 224 5.67 -15.11 17.28
N GLY A 225 5.00 -14.93 18.41
CA GLY A 225 5.10 -13.76 19.25
C GLY A 225 3.89 -12.82 19.15
N PRO A 226 3.82 -11.80 20.04
CA PRO A 226 2.64 -10.97 20.20
C PRO A 226 2.33 -10.16 18.94
N TYR A 227 1.04 -9.99 18.65
CA TYR A 227 0.59 -9.14 17.55
C TYR A 227 0.96 -7.66 17.78
N HIS A 228 1.56 -7.03 16.80
CA HIS A 228 2.21 -5.72 16.97
C HIS A 228 1.27 -4.52 16.84
N HIS A 229 0.12 -4.68 16.16
CA HIS A 229 -0.81 -3.59 15.91
C HIS A 229 -1.94 -3.59 16.93
N LYS A 230 -2.57 -2.42 17.15
CA LYS A 230 -3.73 -2.29 18.05
C LYS A 230 -5.06 -2.59 17.37
N GLN A 231 -5.05 -2.77 16.06
CA GLN A 231 -6.23 -3.10 15.25
C GLN A 231 -5.92 -4.19 14.24
N ALA A 232 -6.93 -4.96 13.86
CA ALA A 232 -6.92 -5.87 12.72
C ALA A 232 -8.24 -5.74 11.97
N ARG A 233 -8.17 -5.52 10.64
CA ARG A 233 -9.34 -5.26 9.80
C ARG A 233 -9.42 -6.22 8.64
N ILE A 234 -10.62 -6.72 8.38
CA ILE A 234 -10.98 -7.34 7.12
C ILE A 234 -11.84 -6.32 6.37
N ILE A 235 -11.54 -6.06 5.10
CA ILE A 235 -12.20 -5.00 4.33
C ILE A 235 -12.55 -5.53 2.94
N GLU A 236 -13.82 -5.47 2.61
CA GLU A 236 -14.33 -5.88 1.31
C GLU A 236 -14.11 -4.80 0.25
N PHE A 237 -13.75 -5.20 -0.98
CA PHE A 237 -13.77 -4.35 -2.17
C PHE A 237 -14.44 -5.07 -3.35
N PRO A 238 -14.98 -4.33 -4.34
CA PRO A 238 -15.70 -4.90 -5.46
C PRO A 238 -14.85 -5.81 -6.37
N ARG A 239 -15.51 -6.63 -7.15
CA ARG A 239 -14.91 -7.65 -8.03
C ARG A 239 -14.19 -7.13 -9.28
N TYR A 240 -13.81 -5.86 -9.36
CA TYR A 240 -12.91 -5.40 -10.42
C TYR A 240 -11.50 -6.05 -10.34
N ALA A 241 -11.19 -6.65 -9.20
CA ALA A 241 -10.05 -7.53 -9.01
C ALA A 241 -10.46 -8.75 -8.16
N SER A 242 -9.70 -9.85 -8.21
CA SER A 242 -10.04 -11.11 -7.54
C SER A 242 -8.89 -11.61 -6.67
N PHE A 243 -8.53 -10.84 -5.65
CA PHE A 243 -7.46 -11.20 -4.72
C PHE A 243 -7.84 -10.86 -3.28
N ALA A 244 -7.07 -11.40 -2.34
CA ALA A 244 -6.96 -10.93 -0.97
C ALA A 244 -5.48 -10.68 -0.65
N GLN A 245 -5.20 -9.64 0.11
CA GLN A 245 -3.83 -9.25 0.47
C GLN A 245 -3.76 -8.88 1.94
N ALA A 246 -2.76 -9.38 2.64
CA ALA A 246 -2.47 -8.95 4.01
C ALA A 246 -1.52 -7.75 3.98
N PHE A 247 -2.01 -6.60 4.38
CA PHE A 247 -1.21 -5.43 4.74
C PHE A 247 -1.10 -5.33 6.27
N PRO A 248 -0.15 -4.57 6.82
CA PRO A 248 -0.06 -4.35 8.26
C PRO A 248 -1.39 -3.91 8.88
N GLY A 249 -1.98 -4.78 9.71
CA GLY A 249 -3.24 -4.54 10.39
C GLY A 249 -4.49 -4.47 9.51
N THR A 250 -4.38 -4.75 8.21
CA THR A 250 -5.47 -4.55 7.25
C THR A 250 -5.45 -5.63 6.18
N MET A 251 -6.57 -6.31 5.96
CA MET A 251 -6.71 -7.43 5.04
C MET A 251 -7.86 -7.15 4.06
N PRO A 252 -7.63 -6.39 2.96
CA PRO A 252 -8.61 -6.27 1.91
C PRO A 252 -8.83 -7.60 1.18
N TYR A 253 -10.06 -7.86 0.81
CA TYR A 253 -10.45 -8.99 -0.01
C TYR A 253 -11.51 -8.60 -1.04
N SER A 254 -11.44 -9.22 -2.20
CA SER A 254 -12.45 -9.02 -3.24
C SER A 254 -13.76 -9.74 -2.91
N GLU A 255 -14.89 -9.11 -3.17
CA GLU A 255 -16.21 -9.76 -3.14
C GLU A 255 -16.32 -10.95 -4.11
N SER A 256 -15.41 -11.06 -5.10
CA SER A 256 -15.33 -12.21 -6.01
C SER A 256 -14.79 -13.48 -5.35
N ILE A 257 -14.13 -13.38 -4.21
CA ILE A 257 -13.74 -14.51 -3.38
C ILE A 257 -15.02 -14.95 -2.68
N GLY A 258 -15.70 -15.94 -3.25
CA GLY A 258 -17.01 -16.38 -2.83
C GLY A 258 -17.09 -16.65 -1.33
N PHE A 259 -18.17 -16.23 -0.75
CA PHE A 259 -18.54 -16.60 0.61
C PHE A 259 -18.98 -18.07 0.59
N ILE A 260 -18.04 -18.96 0.90
CA ILE A 260 -18.30 -20.40 1.01
C ILE A 260 -18.76 -20.73 2.42
#